data_3f5a83d49e167faa21be92d6b06b7f49
#
_entry.id   3f5a83d49e167faa21be92d6b06b7f49
#
_cell.length_a   1.000
_cell.length_b   1.000
_cell.length_c   1.000
_cell.angle_alpha   90.00
_cell.angle_beta   90.00
_cell.angle_gamma   90.00
#
_symmetry.space_group_name_H-M   'P 1'
#
loop_
_entity.id
_entity.type
_entity.pdbx_description
1 polymer ?
#
loop_
_entity_poly.entity_id
_entity_poly.type
_entity_poly.pdbx_seq_one_letter_code
_entity_poly.pdbx_strand_id
1 'polypeptide(L)'
;MGKIRFLLTVLLCLALLTACGGGDVSEVGRRIGVCERFSEREVAAAMDEVEHFFRKEYDGCKLLRLEYDEEKTLKEAYAWSEDLGAEAIVLESDFYVDDSGRTVTLEPDEIYRNYEWILTKSGLGWKLETWGYG
;
A
#
# COMPACT_ATOMS: atom_id res chain seq x y z
N MET A 1 -17.07 17.06 38.23
CA MET A 1 -16.67 15.71 37.78
C MET A 1 -17.47 15.21 36.60
N GLY A 2 -18.75 15.52 36.41
CA GLY A 2 -19.54 15.09 35.23
C GLY A 2 -19.06 15.66 33.88
N LYS A 3 -18.48 16.86 33.85
CA LYS A 3 -17.98 17.49 32.63
C LYS A 3 -16.74 16.82 32.05
N ILE A 4 -15.87 16.27 32.90
CA ILE A 4 -14.65 15.56 32.43
C ILE A 4 -15.01 14.20 31.85
N ARG A 5 -15.99 13.50 32.44
CA ARG A 5 -16.47 12.21 31.89
C ARG A 5 -17.16 12.37 30.55
N PHE A 6 -17.92 13.46 30.40
CA PHE A 6 -18.58 13.78 29.11
C PHE A 6 -17.56 14.10 28.00
N LEU A 7 -16.55 14.91 28.35
CA LEU A 7 -15.45 15.23 27.42
C LEU A 7 -14.66 13.98 26.98
N LEU A 8 -14.38 13.06 27.91
CA LEU A 8 -13.68 11.81 27.61
C LEU A 8 -14.51 10.91 26.67
N THR A 9 -15.82 10.84 26.87
CA THR A 9 -16.73 10.04 26.06
C THR A 9 -16.83 10.61 24.64
N VAL A 10 -16.91 11.94 24.51
CA VAL A 10 -16.95 12.61 23.21
C VAL A 10 -15.62 12.42 22.44
N LEU A 11 -14.48 12.50 23.13
CA LEU A 11 -13.17 12.28 22.53
C LEU A 11 -13.00 10.84 22.06
N LEU A 12 -13.50 9.87 22.82
CA LEU A 12 -13.48 8.45 22.44
C LEU A 12 -14.38 8.18 21.23
N CYS A 13 -15.54 8.79 21.15
CA CYS A 13 -16.44 8.67 19.99
C CYS A 13 -15.84 9.30 18.72
N LEU A 14 -15.12 10.42 18.84
CA LEU A 14 -14.42 11.06 17.73
C LEU A 14 -13.26 10.18 17.22
N ALA A 15 -12.53 9.52 18.13
CA ALA A 15 -11.45 8.59 17.74
C ALA A 15 -12.00 7.36 16.98
N LEU A 16 -13.18 6.87 17.36
CA LEU A 16 -13.85 5.76 16.68
C LEU A 16 -14.37 6.17 15.28
N LEU A 17 -14.79 7.41 15.08
CA LEU A 17 -15.24 7.93 13.78
C LEU A 17 -14.10 8.12 12.80
N THR A 18 -12.89 8.43 13.25
CA THR A 18 -11.69 8.54 12.39
C THR A 18 -11.12 7.20 11.97
N ALA A 19 -11.50 6.08 12.63
CA ALA A 19 -11.06 4.74 12.29
C ALA A 19 -11.90 4.06 11.20
N CYS A 20 -13.02 4.68 10.75
CA CYS A 20 -13.99 4.08 9.83
C CYS A 20 -13.75 4.39 8.34
N GLY A 21 -12.61 4.98 7.94
CA GLY A 21 -12.27 5.29 6.55
C GLY A 21 -10.97 4.65 6.11
N GLY A 22 -10.76 4.57 4.80
CA GLY A 22 -9.52 4.13 4.20
C GLY A 22 -9.50 2.68 3.73
N GLY A 23 -8.35 2.28 3.18
CA GLY A 23 -8.10 0.91 2.75
C GLY A 23 -7.76 0.00 3.93
N ASP A 24 -8.07 -1.28 3.78
CA ASP A 24 -7.82 -2.31 4.78
C ASP A 24 -6.56 -3.10 4.43
N VAL A 25 -5.55 -3.03 5.30
CA VAL A 25 -4.30 -3.81 5.18
C VAL A 25 -4.14 -4.82 6.33
N SER A 26 -5.18 -5.04 7.13
CA SER A 26 -5.12 -5.89 8.32
C SER A 26 -4.82 -7.36 8.06
N GLU A 27 -5.14 -7.85 6.87
CA GLU A 27 -4.98 -9.27 6.48
C GLU A 27 -4.03 -9.45 5.30
N VAL A 28 -3.21 -8.44 4.97
CA VAL A 28 -2.29 -8.55 3.84
C VAL A 28 -1.24 -9.64 4.07
N GLY A 29 -1.13 -10.56 3.10
CA GLY A 29 -0.05 -11.53 3.04
C GLY A 29 1.16 -10.92 2.32
N ARG A 30 2.27 -10.74 3.02
CA ARG A 30 3.53 -10.29 2.42
C ARG A 30 4.35 -11.48 1.98
N ARG A 31 4.94 -11.37 0.80
CA ARG A 31 5.88 -12.35 0.28
C ARG A 31 7.11 -11.64 -0.27
N ILE A 32 8.26 -11.98 0.32
CA ILE A 32 9.56 -11.49 -0.13
C ILE A 32 10.34 -12.72 -0.61
N GLY A 33 10.60 -12.78 -1.90
CA GLY A 33 11.42 -13.83 -2.51
C GLY A 33 12.93 -13.59 -2.29
N VAL A 34 13.73 -14.26 -3.09
CA VAL A 34 15.19 -14.04 -3.07
C VAL A 34 15.50 -12.61 -3.49
N CYS A 35 16.30 -11.92 -2.67
CA CYS A 35 16.71 -10.54 -2.89
C CYS A 35 18.22 -10.45 -3.00
N GLU A 36 18.72 -9.99 -4.14
CA GLU A 36 20.14 -9.68 -4.37
C GLU A 36 20.41 -8.18 -4.44
N ARG A 37 19.44 -7.43 -4.99
CA ARG A 37 19.56 -5.97 -5.13
C ARG A 37 19.31 -5.21 -3.85
N PHE A 38 18.42 -5.72 -3.01
CA PHE A 38 17.98 -5.07 -1.78
C PHE A 38 17.98 -6.07 -0.62
N SER A 39 18.20 -5.59 0.60
CA SER A 39 17.96 -6.40 1.78
C SER A 39 16.48 -6.63 2.01
N GLU A 40 16.12 -7.68 2.74
CA GLU A 40 14.72 -7.92 3.13
C GLU A 40 14.12 -6.73 3.90
N ARG A 41 14.94 -6.05 4.70
CA ARG A 41 14.55 -4.84 5.43
C ARG A 41 14.20 -3.69 4.49
N GLU A 42 14.99 -3.49 3.45
CA GLU A 42 14.71 -2.48 2.43
C GLU A 42 13.42 -2.78 1.69
N VAL A 43 13.20 -4.03 1.30
CA VAL A 43 11.95 -4.46 0.65
C VAL A 43 10.75 -4.29 1.58
N ALA A 44 10.89 -4.68 2.84
CA ALA A 44 9.83 -4.49 3.84
C ALA A 44 9.47 -3.01 4.04
N ALA A 45 10.47 -2.13 4.02
CA ALA A 45 10.25 -0.68 4.09
C ALA A 45 9.48 -0.14 2.88
N ALA A 46 9.76 -0.65 1.68
CA ALA A 46 8.98 -0.32 0.48
C ALA A 46 7.53 -0.80 0.61
N MET A 47 7.32 -1.99 1.15
CA MET A 47 5.98 -2.53 1.43
C MET A 47 5.23 -1.68 2.46
N ASP A 48 5.90 -1.18 3.48
CA ASP A 48 5.31 -0.27 4.48
C ASP A 48 4.77 1.00 3.81
N GLU A 49 5.50 1.57 2.85
CA GLU A 49 5.06 2.74 2.10
C GLU A 49 3.81 2.46 1.26
N VAL A 50 3.75 1.32 0.59
CA VAL A 50 2.57 0.90 -0.17
C VAL A 50 1.36 0.73 0.74
N GLU A 51 1.52 0.04 1.87
CA GLU A 51 0.43 -0.17 2.83
C GLU A 51 -0.05 1.14 3.44
N HIS A 52 0.87 2.06 3.73
CA HIS A 52 0.51 3.39 4.24
C HIS A 52 -0.34 4.16 3.24
N PHE A 53 0.08 4.20 1.98
CA PHE A 53 -0.65 4.86 0.91
C PHE A 53 -2.01 4.18 0.66
N PHE A 54 -2.05 2.86 0.65
CA PHE A 54 -3.27 2.07 0.46
C PHE A 54 -4.31 2.41 1.54
N ARG A 55 -3.89 2.47 2.80
CA ARG A 55 -4.79 2.87 3.91
C ARG A 55 -5.40 4.25 3.72
N LYS A 56 -4.64 5.17 3.15
CA LYS A 56 -5.09 6.57 2.99
C LYS A 56 -5.99 6.77 1.76
N GLU A 57 -5.68 6.09 0.66
CA GLU A 57 -6.22 6.45 -0.65
C GLU A 57 -7.17 5.39 -1.24
N TYR A 58 -7.18 4.17 -0.73
CA TYR A 58 -7.96 3.07 -1.29
C TYR A 58 -9.19 2.73 -0.44
N ASP A 59 -10.06 3.71 -0.23
CA ASP A 59 -11.32 3.53 0.50
C ASP A 59 -12.16 2.41 -0.14
N GLY A 60 -12.68 1.51 0.70
CA GLY A 60 -13.49 0.39 0.23
C GLY A 60 -12.69 -0.75 -0.40
N CYS A 61 -11.37 -0.72 -0.30
CA CYS A 61 -10.50 -1.77 -0.82
C CYS A 61 -9.81 -2.51 0.31
N LYS A 62 -9.53 -3.79 0.08
CA LYS A 62 -8.81 -4.66 1.01
C LYS A 62 -7.59 -5.24 0.30
N LEU A 63 -6.40 -4.93 0.82
CA LEU A 63 -5.16 -5.48 0.30
C LEU A 63 -5.03 -6.94 0.74
N LEU A 64 -4.89 -7.84 -0.21
CA LEU A 64 -4.85 -9.28 0.03
C LEU A 64 -3.42 -9.81 0.00
N ARG A 65 -2.62 -9.35 -0.95
CA ARG A 65 -1.26 -9.81 -1.19
C ARG A 65 -0.37 -8.64 -1.57
N LEU A 66 0.85 -8.67 -1.08
CA LEU A 66 1.91 -7.75 -1.48
C LEU A 66 3.20 -8.55 -1.62
N GLU A 67 3.80 -8.55 -2.80
CA GLU A 67 4.92 -9.41 -3.16
C GLU A 67 6.06 -8.65 -3.81
N TYR A 68 7.28 -9.06 -3.47
CA TYR A 68 8.48 -8.72 -4.22
C TYR A 68 9.08 -10.00 -4.82
N ASP A 69 9.01 -10.11 -6.14
CA ASP A 69 9.68 -11.13 -6.94
C ASP A 69 10.72 -10.43 -7.81
N GLU A 70 11.97 -10.44 -7.37
CA GLU A 70 13.06 -9.72 -8.01
C GLU A 70 13.30 -10.19 -9.45
N GLU A 71 13.32 -11.50 -9.68
CA GLU A 71 13.53 -12.07 -11.02
C GLU A 71 12.45 -11.62 -12.00
N LYS A 72 11.20 -11.69 -11.58
CA LYS A 72 10.06 -11.33 -12.41
C LYS A 72 10.03 -9.84 -12.75
N THR A 73 10.39 -8.98 -11.81
CA THR A 73 10.26 -7.52 -11.96
C THR A 73 11.56 -6.82 -12.33
N LEU A 74 12.67 -7.54 -12.48
CA LEU A 74 14.01 -6.97 -12.67
C LEU A 74 14.12 -6.06 -13.89
N LYS A 75 13.65 -6.52 -15.03
CA LYS A 75 13.69 -5.77 -16.28
C LYS A 75 12.91 -4.46 -16.18
N GLU A 76 11.75 -4.53 -15.60
CA GLU A 76 10.87 -3.39 -15.40
C GLU A 76 11.46 -2.40 -14.37
N ALA A 77 12.03 -2.91 -13.28
CA ALA A 77 12.70 -2.08 -12.28
C ALA A 77 13.87 -1.29 -12.88
N TYR A 78 14.64 -1.89 -13.79
CA TYR A 78 15.72 -1.17 -14.49
C TYR A 78 15.17 -0.08 -15.42
N ALA A 79 14.10 -0.37 -16.16
CA ALA A 79 13.47 0.62 -17.03
C ALA A 79 12.95 1.83 -16.23
N TRP A 80 12.27 1.57 -15.12
CA TRP A 80 11.81 2.64 -14.23
C TRP A 80 12.96 3.41 -13.57
N SER A 81 14.04 2.72 -13.19
CA SER A 81 15.22 3.38 -12.62
C SER A 81 15.85 4.36 -13.62
N GLU A 82 15.90 3.99 -14.88
CA GLU A 82 16.40 4.86 -15.95
C GLU A 82 15.47 6.06 -16.17
N ASP A 83 14.17 5.83 -16.29
CA ASP A 83 13.17 6.87 -16.53
C ASP A 83 13.09 7.89 -15.38
N LEU A 84 13.15 7.41 -14.14
CA LEU A 84 12.98 8.24 -12.95
C LEU A 84 14.30 8.79 -12.39
N GLY A 85 15.44 8.33 -12.90
CA GLY A 85 16.75 8.79 -12.46
C GLY A 85 17.12 8.39 -11.02
N ALA A 86 16.52 7.34 -10.50
CA ALA A 86 16.77 6.80 -9.17
C ALA A 86 16.50 5.30 -9.14
N GLU A 87 17.14 4.58 -8.22
CA GLU A 87 16.98 3.13 -8.12
C GLU A 87 15.54 2.76 -7.75
N ALA A 88 14.89 2.01 -8.63
CA ALA A 88 13.49 1.62 -8.49
C ALA A 88 13.30 0.18 -8.03
N ILE A 89 12.23 -0.04 -7.27
CA ILE A 89 11.69 -1.34 -6.94
C ILE A 89 10.25 -1.43 -7.46
N VAL A 90 9.86 -2.60 -7.97
CA VAL A 90 8.50 -2.88 -8.41
C VAL A 90 7.91 -3.95 -7.49
N LEU A 91 6.83 -3.61 -6.81
CA LEU A 91 6.05 -4.53 -5.98
C LEU A 91 4.74 -4.88 -6.70
N GLU A 92 4.27 -6.09 -6.52
CA GLU A 92 2.99 -6.54 -7.06
C GLU A 92 2.00 -6.84 -5.94
N SER A 93 0.73 -6.58 -6.19
CA SER A 93 -0.33 -6.81 -5.21
C SER A 93 -1.59 -7.36 -5.82
N ASP A 94 -2.40 -8.01 -4.98
CA ASP A 94 -3.81 -8.29 -5.24
C ASP A 94 -4.63 -7.57 -4.20
N PHE A 95 -5.74 -6.95 -4.60
CA PHE A 95 -6.68 -6.33 -3.68
C PHE A 95 -8.13 -6.49 -4.14
N TYR A 96 -9.03 -6.50 -3.17
CA TYR A 96 -10.46 -6.60 -3.38
C TYR A 96 -11.10 -5.23 -3.25
N VAL A 97 -12.02 -4.91 -4.13
CA VAL A 97 -12.86 -3.71 -4.08
C VAL A 97 -14.25 -4.12 -3.61
N ASP A 98 -14.72 -3.55 -2.51
CA ASP A 98 -16.03 -3.87 -1.96
C ASP A 98 -17.18 -3.23 -2.78
N ASP A 99 -18.41 -3.54 -2.42
CA ASP A 99 -19.62 -3.06 -3.08
C ASP A 99 -20.16 -1.74 -2.51
N SER A 100 -19.41 -1.09 -1.61
CA SER A 100 -19.86 0.15 -0.95
C SER A 100 -19.97 1.37 -1.86
N GLY A 101 -19.31 1.32 -3.04
CA GLY A 101 -19.23 2.46 -3.95
C GLY A 101 -18.34 3.61 -3.46
N ARG A 102 -17.52 3.39 -2.43
CA ARG A 102 -16.62 4.42 -1.89
C ARG A 102 -15.47 4.75 -2.84
N THR A 103 -15.09 3.81 -3.71
CA THR A 103 -14.13 4.09 -4.78
C THR A 103 -14.88 4.22 -6.11
N VAL A 104 -14.70 5.35 -6.79
CA VAL A 104 -15.43 5.69 -8.02
C VAL A 104 -14.67 5.33 -9.30
N THR A 105 -13.38 4.99 -9.16
CA THR A 105 -12.49 4.71 -10.30
C THR A 105 -12.21 3.23 -10.52
N LEU A 106 -12.65 2.38 -9.59
CA LEU A 106 -12.45 0.93 -9.65
C LEU A 106 -13.81 0.22 -9.61
N GLU A 107 -13.91 -0.90 -10.32
CA GLU A 107 -15.13 -1.69 -10.37
C GLU A 107 -15.42 -2.33 -9.01
N PRO A 108 -16.66 -2.19 -8.49
CA PRO A 108 -17.04 -2.81 -7.23
C PRO A 108 -17.10 -4.33 -7.33
N ASP A 109 -16.87 -4.99 -6.20
CA ASP A 109 -16.93 -6.43 -6.05
C ASP A 109 -15.98 -7.21 -6.99
N GLU A 110 -14.81 -6.63 -7.24
CA GLU A 110 -13.77 -7.21 -8.10
C GLU A 110 -12.46 -7.39 -7.33
N ILE A 111 -11.66 -8.37 -7.77
CA ILE A 111 -10.29 -8.55 -7.32
C ILE A 111 -9.35 -8.06 -8.43
N TYR A 112 -8.56 -7.07 -8.11
CA TYR A 112 -7.48 -6.58 -8.95
C TYR A 112 -6.22 -7.38 -8.66
N ARG A 113 -5.70 -8.08 -9.67
CA ARG A 113 -4.54 -8.97 -9.54
C ARG A 113 -3.32 -8.39 -10.24
N ASN A 114 -2.15 -8.65 -9.66
CA ASN A 114 -0.86 -8.21 -10.21
C ASN A 114 -0.81 -6.70 -10.45
N TYR A 115 -1.40 -5.96 -9.55
CA TYR A 115 -1.38 -4.50 -9.56
C TYR A 115 -0.04 -4.02 -9.02
N GLU A 116 0.64 -3.19 -9.80
CA GLU A 116 2.02 -2.82 -9.55
C GLU A 116 2.16 -1.52 -8.79
N TRP A 117 3.22 -1.45 -7.99
CA TRP A 117 3.63 -0.27 -7.23
C TRP A 117 5.10 -0.02 -7.50
N ILE A 118 5.41 1.16 -8.00
CA ILE A 118 6.77 1.56 -8.36
C ILE A 118 7.25 2.59 -7.35
N LEU A 119 8.35 2.26 -6.66
CA LEU A 119 8.98 3.13 -5.67
C LEU A 119 10.43 3.37 -6.06
N THR A 120 10.95 4.53 -5.69
CA THR A 120 12.37 4.86 -5.86
C THR A 120 13.03 5.13 -4.52
N LYS A 121 14.32 4.84 -4.43
CA LYS A 121 15.09 5.19 -3.25
C LYS A 121 15.14 6.70 -3.05
N SER A 122 14.85 7.14 -1.82
CA SER A 122 14.86 8.54 -1.42
C SER A 122 15.48 8.68 -0.03
N GLY A 123 16.72 9.14 0.03
CA GLY A 123 17.46 9.19 1.30
C GLY A 123 17.63 7.79 1.90
N LEU A 124 17.15 7.58 3.12
CA LEU A 124 17.18 6.28 3.80
C LEU A 124 15.92 5.43 3.58
N GLY A 125 14.96 5.93 2.81
CA GLY A 125 13.67 5.29 2.60
C GLY A 125 13.28 5.16 1.15
N TRP A 126 11.98 5.12 0.92
CA TRP A 126 11.37 4.96 -0.39
C TRP A 126 10.34 6.03 -0.65
N LYS A 127 10.22 6.41 -1.92
CA LYS A 127 9.17 7.29 -2.42
C LYS A 127 8.29 6.51 -3.38
N LEU A 128 6.98 6.48 -3.14
CA LEU A 128 6.02 5.91 -4.09
C LEU A 128 5.86 6.88 -5.27
N GLU A 129 6.18 6.40 -6.46
CA GLU A 129 6.17 7.21 -7.68
C GLU A 129 4.90 7.03 -8.49
N THR A 130 4.50 5.78 -8.74
CA THR A 130 3.34 5.46 -9.56
C THR A 130 2.84 4.05 -9.26
N TRP A 131 1.65 3.74 -9.75
CA TRP A 131 1.00 2.44 -9.57
C TRP A 131 0.01 2.17 -10.71
N GLY A 132 -0.40 0.91 -10.85
CA GLY A 132 -1.36 0.50 -11.87
C GLY A 132 -1.01 -0.84 -12.50
N TYR A 133 -1.52 -1.07 -13.68
CA TYR A 133 -1.11 -2.20 -14.51
C TYR A 133 0.07 -1.81 -15.39
N GLY A 134 1.04 -2.73 -15.53
CA GLY A 134 2.19 -2.59 -16.41
C GLY A 134 1.85 -2.78 -17.89
#